data_30f11073390cfb9edaf70d4bb7c718c2
#
_entry.id   30f11073390cfb9edaf70d4bb7c718c2
#
_cell.length_a   1.000
_cell.length_b   1.000
_cell.length_c   1.000
_cell.angle_alpha   90.00
_cell.angle_beta   90.00
_cell.angle_gamma   90.00
#
_symmetry.space_group_name_H-M   'P 1'
#
loop_
_entity.id
_entity.type
_entity.pdbx_description
1 polymer ?
#
loop_
_entity_poly.entity_id
_entity_poly.type
_entity_poly.pdbx_seq_one_letter_code
_entity_poly.pdbx_strand_id
1 'polypeptide(L)'
;NAHSHAFQHAMAGLTERRGENPQDSFWTWRDLVFRFLDQLNPDHIESITSFVQMKMLEAGYATNVEFHYLHHSPDGTPYAKLSEMADRIIAASARTGIGLTMLPVHYQYGGCDFRPLNRGQCRFHTDLDKFTTLCDEVQNSLTKLPDDTIFGVAPHSLRAVTPDSFADSRRLAGDGPFHMHLAEQIPEVDEVLHYLGARPVEWVLDNMDIDDKCCFIHCTQMQQHETTSLAKSGVIAGLCPITEASLGDGIFDGVNWSKSGGQIAIGSDSNIRISLSEEIRSLEYSQRLRDHSRAALATTSKSTGRYIFEAITAGGAKAAGRKTGQIASGQWADLMALDGDAIEFAGRNGDTVLDSFAIAGDDQLVSDVWSAGRH
;
A
#
# COMPACT_ATOMS: atom_id res chain seq x y z
N ASN A 1 6.72 0.99 4.58
CA ASN A 1 5.98 0.93 3.33
C ASN A 1 4.68 0.14 3.56
N ALA A 2 3.54 0.82 3.55
CA ALA A 2 2.25 0.23 3.95
C ALA A 2 1.49 -0.45 2.80
N HIS A 3 1.96 -0.34 1.56
CA HIS A 3 1.32 -0.95 0.39
C HIS A 3 2.30 -1.08 -0.76
N SER A 4 2.38 -2.27 -1.34
CA SER A 4 3.28 -2.58 -2.46
C SER A 4 2.76 -3.75 -3.29
N HIS A 5 2.95 -3.63 -4.60
CA HIS A 5 2.86 -4.70 -5.58
C HIS A 5 4.23 -4.82 -6.26
N ALA A 6 5.16 -5.55 -5.65
CA ALA A 6 6.56 -5.53 -6.05
C ALA A 6 6.78 -5.80 -7.55
N PHE A 7 6.01 -6.71 -8.15
CA PHE A 7 6.16 -7.07 -9.57
C PHE A 7 5.88 -5.91 -10.54
N GLN A 8 5.08 -4.92 -10.14
CA GLN A 8 4.73 -3.79 -11.01
C GLN A 8 5.94 -2.88 -11.30
N HIS A 9 6.93 -2.84 -10.41
CA HIS A 9 8.15 -2.06 -10.65
C HIS A 9 8.83 -2.37 -11.98
N ALA A 10 8.76 -3.60 -12.45
CA ALA A 10 9.37 -3.98 -13.71
C ALA A 10 8.73 -3.31 -14.95
N MET A 11 7.60 -2.64 -14.78
CA MET A 11 6.95 -1.83 -15.82
C MET A 11 7.26 -0.33 -15.69
N ALA A 12 8.03 0.10 -14.70
CA ALA A 12 8.31 1.51 -14.48
C ALA A 12 8.87 2.20 -15.73
N GLY A 13 8.22 3.29 -16.14
CA GLY A 13 8.57 4.03 -17.35
C GLY A 13 8.09 3.43 -18.68
N LEU A 14 7.46 2.26 -18.68
CA LEU A 14 6.93 1.64 -19.91
C LEU A 14 5.49 2.06 -20.21
N THR A 15 4.83 2.69 -19.26
CA THR A 15 3.40 3.05 -19.31
C THR A 15 3.13 4.52 -19.63
N GLU A 16 4.18 5.35 -19.80
CA GLU A 16 4.08 6.80 -19.94
C GLU A 16 3.77 7.28 -21.37
N ARG A 17 3.41 6.36 -22.28
CA ARG A 17 3.01 6.73 -23.63
C ARG A 17 1.49 6.72 -23.75
N ARG A 18 0.91 7.88 -24.08
CA ARG A 18 -0.50 7.98 -24.42
C ARG A 18 -0.81 7.17 -25.68
N GLY A 19 -1.89 6.37 -25.64
CA GLY A 19 -2.43 5.68 -26.79
C GLY A 19 -3.09 6.62 -27.81
N GLU A 20 -3.77 6.06 -28.82
CA GLU A 20 -4.52 6.84 -29.82
C GLU A 20 -5.71 7.57 -29.20
N ASN A 21 -6.22 7.09 -28.08
CA ASN A 21 -7.31 7.74 -27.34
C ASN A 21 -6.75 8.90 -26.50
N PRO A 22 -7.21 10.15 -26.74
CA PRO A 22 -6.80 11.30 -25.92
C PRO A 22 -7.20 11.21 -24.45
N GLN A 23 -8.17 10.39 -24.14
CA GLN A 23 -8.67 10.13 -22.77
C GLN A 23 -8.11 8.81 -22.24
N ASP A 24 -6.80 8.59 -22.41
CA ASP A 24 -6.12 7.45 -21.82
C ASP A 24 -6.37 7.42 -20.30
N SER A 25 -6.60 6.24 -19.74
CA SER A 25 -7.13 6.08 -18.40
C SER A 25 -6.44 4.90 -17.70
N PHE A 26 -6.72 4.75 -16.40
CA PHE A 26 -6.36 3.58 -15.61
C PHE A 26 -6.64 2.24 -16.34
N TRP A 27 -7.67 2.13 -17.13
CA TRP A 27 -8.03 0.91 -17.83
C TRP A 27 -7.05 0.53 -18.95
N THR A 28 -6.52 1.52 -19.68
CA THR A 28 -5.46 1.28 -20.69
C THR A 28 -4.13 0.90 -20.04
N TRP A 29 -3.79 1.52 -18.91
CA TRP A 29 -2.65 1.11 -18.09
C TRP A 29 -2.81 -0.34 -17.62
N ARG A 30 -3.97 -0.71 -17.10
CA ARG A 30 -4.26 -2.08 -16.65
C ARG A 30 -4.10 -3.13 -17.75
N ASP A 31 -4.46 -2.81 -18.98
CA ASP A 31 -4.27 -3.72 -20.13
C ASP A 31 -2.77 -3.92 -20.47
N LEU A 32 -1.93 -2.91 -20.24
CA LEU A 32 -0.48 -3.06 -20.33
C LEU A 32 0.06 -3.96 -19.22
N VAL A 33 -0.43 -3.78 -17.97
CA VAL A 33 -0.10 -4.65 -16.84
C VAL A 33 -0.40 -6.10 -17.18
N PHE A 34 -1.59 -6.41 -17.70
CA PHE A 34 -1.96 -7.79 -18.02
C PHE A 34 -1.04 -8.43 -19.08
N ARG A 35 -0.67 -7.69 -20.13
CA ARG A 35 0.28 -8.19 -21.14
C ARG A 35 1.67 -8.44 -20.55
N PHE A 36 2.09 -7.63 -19.59
CA PHE A 36 3.36 -7.82 -18.90
C PHE A 36 3.32 -9.03 -17.98
N LEU A 37 2.22 -9.22 -17.25
CA LEU A 37 2.02 -10.36 -16.36
C LEU A 37 2.18 -11.71 -17.08
N ASP A 38 1.77 -11.83 -18.34
CA ASP A 38 1.93 -13.05 -19.12
C ASP A 38 3.40 -13.53 -19.24
N GLN A 39 4.38 -12.67 -18.97
CA GLN A 39 5.81 -12.98 -19.05
C GLN A 39 6.44 -13.32 -17.68
N LEU A 40 5.75 -13.03 -16.58
CA LEU A 40 6.30 -13.22 -15.24
C LEU A 40 6.20 -14.69 -14.79
N ASN A 41 7.33 -15.20 -14.30
CA ASN A 41 7.45 -16.50 -13.66
C ASN A 41 7.96 -16.34 -12.21
N PRO A 42 8.00 -17.42 -11.40
CA PRO A 42 8.46 -17.35 -10.01
C PRO A 42 9.85 -16.73 -9.83
N ASP A 43 10.82 -17.05 -10.69
CA ASP A 43 12.19 -16.53 -10.57
C ASP A 43 12.23 -15.01 -10.87
N HIS A 44 11.40 -14.54 -11.81
CA HIS A 44 11.22 -13.12 -12.05
C HIS A 44 10.67 -12.41 -10.82
N ILE A 45 9.65 -12.99 -10.15
CA ILE A 45 9.06 -12.41 -8.94
C ILE A 45 10.10 -12.28 -7.82
N GLU A 46 10.91 -13.32 -7.57
CA GLU A 46 11.97 -13.26 -6.56
C GLU A 46 12.99 -12.16 -6.86
N SER A 47 13.41 -12.06 -8.12
CA SER A 47 14.44 -11.10 -8.54
C SER A 47 13.92 -9.66 -8.46
N ILE A 48 12.71 -9.40 -8.98
CA ILE A 48 12.07 -8.07 -8.95
C ILE A 48 11.81 -7.66 -7.50
N THR A 49 11.24 -8.54 -6.68
CA THR A 49 10.95 -8.24 -5.27
C THR A 49 12.23 -7.95 -4.49
N SER A 50 13.31 -8.72 -4.70
CA SER A 50 14.59 -8.44 -4.06
C SER A 50 15.13 -7.05 -4.40
N PHE A 51 15.02 -6.65 -5.67
CA PHE A 51 15.42 -5.31 -6.12
C PHE A 51 14.55 -4.21 -5.52
N VAL A 52 13.23 -4.39 -5.54
CA VAL A 52 12.25 -3.44 -4.96
C VAL A 52 12.50 -3.24 -3.47
N GLN A 53 12.67 -4.33 -2.72
CA GLN A 53 12.94 -4.27 -1.28
C GLN A 53 14.29 -3.61 -0.95
N MET A 54 15.31 -3.84 -1.78
CA MET A 54 16.58 -3.11 -1.67
C MET A 54 16.35 -1.60 -1.86
N LYS A 55 15.59 -1.20 -2.90
CA LYS A 55 15.26 0.21 -3.15
C LYS A 55 14.41 0.82 -2.02
N MET A 56 13.54 0.03 -1.39
CA MET A 56 12.79 0.47 -0.20
C MET A 56 13.73 0.76 0.98
N LEU A 57 14.68 -0.13 1.25
CA LEU A 57 15.69 0.10 2.30
C LEU A 57 16.52 1.36 2.00
N GLU A 58 17.01 1.54 0.77
CA GLU A 58 17.74 2.74 0.34
C GLU A 58 16.91 4.03 0.54
N ALA A 59 15.59 3.96 0.37
CA ALA A 59 14.68 5.10 0.55
C ALA A 59 14.23 5.33 2.01
N GLY A 60 14.69 4.50 2.97
CA GLY A 60 14.37 4.69 4.39
C GLY A 60 13.24 3.80 4.94
N TYR A 61 12.69 2.90 4.14
CA TYR A 61 11.66 1.97 4.60
C TYR A 61 12.28 0.74 5.26
N ALA A 62 12.01 0.50 6.52
CA ALA A 62 12.47 -0.67 7.26
C ALA A 62 11.53 -1.89 7.11
N THR A 63 10.31 -1.68 6.64
CA THR A 63 9.28 -2.71 6.52
C THR A 63 8.48 -2.52 5.24
N ASN A 64 8.13 -3.65 4.60
CA ASN A 64 7.23 -3.71 3.45
C ASN A 64 5.96 -4.48 3.77
N VAL A 65 4.81 -3.89 3.46
CA VAL A 65 3.51 -4.59 3.41
C VAL A 65 3.25 -4.96 1.97
N GLU A 66 3.35 -6.22 1.64
CA GLU A 66 3.19 -6.72 0.26
C GLU A 66 1.77 -7.23 0.04
N PHE A 67 1.01 -6.50 -0.78
CA PHE A 67 -0.35 -6.83 -1.21
C PHE A 67 -0.27 -7.73 -2.44
N HIS A 68 -0.23 -9.05 -2.20
CA HIS A 68 0.13 -10.04 -3.21
C HIS A 68 -1.08 -10.73 -3.83
N TYR A 69 -1.33 -10.47 -5.12
CA TYR A 69 -2.44 -11.05 -5.87
C TYR A 69 -2.04 -11.89 -7.09
N LEU A 70 -0.75 -12.02 -7.39
CA LEU A 70 -0.26 -12.83 -8.52
C LEU A 70 0.01 -14.26 -8.07
N HIS A 71 -1.00 -15.14 -8.12
CA HIS A 71 -0.92 -16.48 -7.53
C HIS A 71 -0.59 -17.58 -8.52
N HIS A 72 -1.08 -17.49 -9.77
CA HIS A 72 -1.09 -18.59 -10.73
C HIS A 72 -0.16 -18.35 -11.91
N SER A 73 0.07 -19.42 -12.71
CA SER A 73 0.77 -19.35 -13.98
C SER A 73 0.03 -18.46 -15.00
N PRO A 74 0.65 -18.08 -16.13
CA PRO A 74 0.06 -17.15 -17.10
C PRO A 74 -1.29 -17.60 -17.68
N ASP A 75 -1.57 -18.90 -17.71
CA ASP A 75 -2.83 -19.46 -18.16
C ASP A 75 -3.90 -19.57 -17.03
N GLY A 76 -3.56 -19.13 -15.82
CA GLY A 76 -4.43 -19.23 -14.64
C GLY A 76 -4.38 -20.60 -13.94
N THR A 77 -3.52 -21.51 -14.37
CA THR A 77 -3.34 -22.81 -13.71
C THR A 77 -2.57 -22.63 -12.40
N PRO A 78 -3.06 -23.19 -11.29
CA PRO A 78 -2.30 -23.17 -10.03
C PRO A 78 -0.94 -23.86 -10.19
N TYR A 79 0.09 -23.32 -9.52
CA TYR A 79 1.35 -24.03 -9.32
C TYR A 79 1.14 -25.26 -8.42
N ALA A 80 2.11 -26.16 -8.38
CA ALA A 80 2.05 -27.37 -7.52
C ALA A 80 1.83 -27.01 -6.03
N LYS A 81 2.32 -25.86 -5.61
CA LYS A 81 2.04 -25.22 -4.33
C LYS A 81 1.34 -23.89 -4.61
N LEU A 82 0.21 -23.61 -3.96
CA LEU A 82 -0.55 -22.37 -4.19
C LEU A 82 0.26 -21.14 -3.80
N SER A 83 1.09 -21.23 -2.79
CA SER A 83 1.95 -20.15 -2.32
C SER A 83 3.26 -19.97 -3.11
N GLU A 84 3.49 -20.66 -4.24
CA GLU A 84 4.76 -20.58 -4.99
C GLU A 84 5.22 -19.15 -5.23
N MET A 85 4.35 -18.28 -5.69
CA MET A 85 4.67 -16.88 -5.95
C MET A 85 4.91 -16.09 -4.65
N ALA A 86 4.13 -16.35 -3.62
CA ALA A 86 4.32 -15.79 -2.28
C ALA A 86 5.63 -16.24 -1.65
N ASP A 87 6.01 -17.52 -1.83
CA ASP A 87 7.28 -18.08 -1.36
C ASP A 87 8.49 -17.34 -1.97
N ARG A 88 8.37 -16.84 -3.21
CA ARG A 88 9.42 -16.04 -3.87
C ARG A 88 9.60 -14.67 -3.23
N ILE A 89 8.50 -14.05 -2.81
CA ILE A 89 8.53 -12.80 -2.05
C ILE A 89 9.15 -13.02 -0.67
N ILE A 90 8.80 -14.10 0.00
CA ILE A 90 9.37 -14.52 1.28
C ILE A 90 10.88 -14.77 1.14
N ALA A 91 11.32 -15.43 0.08
CA ALA A 91 12.74 -15.66 -0.20
C ALA A 91 13.50 -14.33 -0.46
N ALA A 92 12.87 -13.39 -1.17
CA ALA A 92 13.42 -12.05 -1.35
C ALA A 92 13.62 -11.33 -0.02
N SER A 93 12.61 -11.38 0.88
CA SER A 93 12.71 -10.75 2.21
C SER A 93 13.77 -11.41 3.10
N ALA A 94 13.94 -12.74 3.02
CA ALA A 94 15.03 -13.43 3.68
C ALA A 94 16.42 -12.95 3.20
N ARG A 95 16.53 -12.59 1.92
CA ARG A 95 17.78 -12.10 1.31
C ARG A 95 18.07 -10.65 1.66
N THR A 96 17.07 -9.77 1.60
CA THR A 96 17.23 -8.33 1.80
C THR A 96 17.26 -7.93 3.27
N GLY A 97 16.66 -8.74 4.14
CA GLY A 97 16.53 -8.45 5.57
C GLY A 97 15.43 -7.43 5.93
N ILE A 98 14.67 -6.93 4.96
CA ILE A 98 13.54 -6.03 5.23
C ILE A 98 12.46 -6.74 6.03
N GLY A 99 11.80 -6.04 6.96
CA GLY A 99 10.62 -6.57 7.64
C GLY A 99 9.47 -6.80 6.65
N LEU A 100 8.77 -7.91 6.77
CA LEU A 100 7.70 -8.28 5.86
C LEU A 100 6.36 -8.42 6.59
N THR A 101 5.35 -7.73 6.10
CA THR A 101 3.95 -8.07 6.32
C THR A 101 3.39 -8.62 5.01
N MET A 102 3.02 -9.89 5.00
CA MET A 102 2.52 -10.56 3.80
C MET A 102 1.01 -10.62 3.80
N LEU A 103 0.39 -10.10 2.74
CA LEU A 103 -1.05 -10.06 2.55
C LEU A 103 -1.41 -10.86 1.30
N PRO A 104 -1.72 -12.17 1.39
CA PRO A 104 -2.39 -12.87 0.30
C PRO A 104 -3.71 -12.19 -0.04
N VAL A 105 -4.01 -12.07 -1.33
CA VAL A 105 -5.18 -11.33 -1.80
C VAL A 105 -6.27 -12.26 -2.28
N HIS A 106 -7.48 -12.06 -1.76
CA HIS A 106 -8.69 -12.72 -2.23
C HIS A 106 -9.24 -12.00 -3.45
N TYR A 107 -9.39 -12.73 -4.57
CA TYR A 107 -9.86 -12.18 -5.85
C TYR A 107 -10.74 -13.18 -6.59
N GLN A 108 -12.06 -12.96 -6.62
CA GLN A 108 -13.04 -13.92 -7.16
C GLN A 108 -13.62 -13.49 -8.52
N TYR A 109 -13.91 -12.19 -8.67
CA TYR A 109 -14.73 -11.68 -9.77
C TYR A 109 -14.09 -10.49 -10.50
N GLY A 110 -14.54 -10.25 -11.73
CA GLY A 110 -14.06 -9.16 -12.58
C GLY A 110 -14.79 -7.82 -12.36
N GLY A 111 -15.78 -7.75 -11.49
CA GLY A 111 -16.56 -6.56 -11.18
C GLY A 111 -17.70 -6.83 -10.19
N CYS A 112 -18.39 -5.75 -9.77
CA CYS A 112 -19.49 -5.79 -8.79
C CYS A 112 -20.74 -6.57 -9.26
N ASP A 113 -20.86 -6.83 -10.55
CA ASP A 113 -21.89 -7.67 -11.16
C ASP A 113 -21.54 -9.17 -11.10
N PHE A 114 -20.46 -9.51 -10.39
CA PHE A 114 -19.92 -10.87 -10.28
C PHE A 114 -19.58 -11.51 -11.63
N ARG A 115 -19.23 -10.70 -12.63
CA ARG A 115 -18.77 -11.20 -13.93
C ARG A 115 -17.50 -12.03 -13.78
N PRO A 116 -17.33 -13.07 -14.60
CA PRO A 116 -16.11 -13.87 -14.60
C PRO A 116 -14.87 -13.02 -14.84
N LEU A 117 -13.74 -13.47 -14.30
CA LEU A 117 -12.44 -12.89 -14.55
C LEU A 117 -12.10 -12.95 -16.03
N ASN A 118 -11.55 -11.88 -16.58
CA ASN A 118 -10.97 -11.87 -17.91
C ASN A 118 -9.60 -12.58 -17.92
N ARG A 119 -9.03 -12.80 -19.11
CA ARG A 119 -7.74 -13.49 -19.26
C ARG A 119 -6.62 -12.84 -18.43
N GLY A 120 -6.57 -11.50 -18.37
CA GLY A 120 -5.54 -10.80 -17.60
C GLY A 120 -5.66 -11.00 -16.08
N GLN A 121 -6.88 -11.31 -15.61
CA GLN A 121 -7.16 -11.49 -14.18
C GLN A 121 -7.08 -12.96 -13.74
N CYS A 122 -7.00 -13.94 -14.68
CA CYS A 122 -7.05 -15.37 -14.33
C CYS A 122 -5.92 -15.80 -13.37
N ARG A 123 -4.80 -15.10 -13.38
CA ARG A 123 -3.67 -15.35 -12.47
C ARG A 123 -3.93 -14.96 -11.01
N PHE A 124 -4.99 -14.21 -10.74
CA PHE A 124 -5.34 -13.70 -9.41
C PHE A 124 -6.40 -14.54 -8.71
N HIS A 125 -7.09 -15.41 -9.49
CA HIS A 125 -8.30 -16.08 -9.06
C HIS A 125 -8.10 -16.95 -7.83
N THR A 126 -8.92 -16.70 -6.81
CA THR A 126 -9.08 -17.59 -5.66
C THR A 126 -10.58 -17.69 -5.32
N ASP A 127 -11.12 -18.93 -5.26
CA ASP A 127 -12.33 -19.19 -4.49
C ASP A 127 -11.97 -19.30 -3.00
N LEU A 128 -12.94 -19.37 -2.12
CA LEU A 128 -12.70 -19.37 -0.67
C LEU A 128 -11.85 -20.56 -0.20
N ASP A 129 -12.05 -21.75 -0.77
CA ASP A 129 -11.30 -22.95 -0.37
C ASP A 129 -9.82 -22.84 -0.78
N LYS A 130 -9.56 -22.39 -2.02
CA LYS A 130 -8.19 -22.13 -2.48
C LYS A 130 -7.55 -21.00 -1.71
N PHE A 131 -8.32 -19.94 -1.40
CA PHE A 131 -7.81 -18.80 -0.64
C PHE A 131 -7.44 -19.22 0.79
N THR A 132 -8.26 -20.04 1.44
CA THR A 132 -7.94 -20.61 2.76
C THR A 132 -6.65 -21.43 2.70
N THR A 133 -6.54 -22.33 1.72
CA THR A 133 -5.32 -23.13 1.52
C THR A 133 -4.10 -22.26 1.26
N LEU A 134 -4.22 -21.22 0.43
CA LEU A 134 -3.15 -20.27 0.17
C LEU A 134 -2.70 -19.55 1.45
N CYS A 135 -3.65 -19.10 2.27
CA CYS A 135 -3.34 -18.46 3.57
C CYS A 135 -2.56 -19.40 4.49
N ASP A 136 -2.99 -20.65 4.62
CA ASP A 136 -2.32 -21.67 5.43
C ASP A 136 -0.89 -21.93 4.93
N GLU A 137 -0.71 -22.09 3.62
CA GLU A 137 0.62 -22.33 3.02
C GLU A 137 1.54 -21.11 3.22
N VAL A 138 1.03 -19.88 3.06
CA VAL A 138 1.80 -18.64 3.29
C VAL A 138 2.20 -18.52 4.76
N GLN A 139 1.26 -18.72 5.70
CA GLN A 139 1.59 -18.70 7.14
C GLN A 139 2.70 -19.70 7.48
N ASN A 140 2.61 -20.92 6.95
CA ASN A 140 3.65 -21.93 7.14
C ASN A 140 5.00 -21.50 6.55
N SER A 141 5.00 -20.82 5.41
CA SER A 141 6.25 -20.34 4.79
C SER A 141 6.87 -19.18 5.54
N LEU A 142 6.06 -18.30 6.12
CA LEU A 142 6.54 -17.17 6.93
C LEU A 142 7.30 -17.59 8.19
N THR A 143 7.07 -18.81 8.71
CA THR A 143 7.83 -19.35 9.84
C THR A 143 9.33 -19.51 9.56
N LYS A 144 9.75 -19.40 8.31
CA LYS A 144 11.17 -19.43 7.90
C LYS A 144 11.86 -18.06 8.06
N LEU A 145 11.09 -17.00 8.23
CA LEU A 145 11.57 -15.64 8.46
C LEU A 145 11.66 -15.33 9.95
N PRO A 146 12.36 -14.26 10.36
CA PRO A 146 12.40 -13.82 11.74
C PRO A 146 11.03 -13.48 12.33
N ASP A 147 10.91 -13.49 13.66
CA ASP A 147 9.68 -13.29 14.43
C ASP A 147 9.02 -11.91 14.22
N ASP A 148 9.72 -10.97 13.60
CA ASP A 148 9.20 -9.66 13.25
C ASP A 148 8.35 -9.67 11.98
N THR A 149 8.15 -10.84 11.36
CA THR A 149 7.31 -11.04 10.18
C THR A 149 5.84 -11.17 10.56
N ILE A 150 4.97 -10.54 9.79
CA ILE A 150 3.53 -10.50 10.06
C ILE A 150 2.76 -11.13 8.90
N PHE A 151 1.73 -11.87 9.24
CA PHE A 151 0.69 -12.35 8.32
C PHE A 151 -0.56 -11.49 8.48
N GLY A 152 -1.15 -11.13 7.35
CA GLY A 152 -2.48 -10.53 7.27
C GLY A 152 -3.20 -10.99 6.01
N VAL A 153 -4.32 -10.39 5.68
CA VAL A 153 -5.15 -10.77 4.53
C VAL A 153 -5.68 -9.52 3.84
N ALA A 154 -5.93 -9.63 2.54
CA ALA A 154 -6.56 -8.55 1.80
C ALA A 154 -7.60 -9.09 0.79
N PRO A 155 -8.91 -8.80 0.91
CA PRO A 155 -9.77 -8.78 -0.25
C PRO A 155 -9.33 -7.64 -1.17
N HIS A 156 -9.26 -7.89 -2.49
CA HIS A 156 -8.70 -6.89 -3.40
C HIS A 156 -9.46 -5.56 -3.35
N SER A 157 -10.77 -5.61 -3.51
CA SER A 157 -11.67 -4.44 -3.52
C SER A 157 -13.13 -4.91 -3.49
N LEU A 158 -14.09 -4.00 -3.34
CA LEU A 158 -15.53 -4.29 -3.44
C LEU A 158 -15.94 -4.91 -4.79
N ARG A 159 -15.15 -4.69 -5.84
CA ARG A 159 -15.38 -5.23 -7.18
C ARG A 159 -14.95 -6.69 -7.33
N ALA A 160 -14.06 -7.17 -6.48
CA ALA A 160 -13.36 -8.44 -6.70
C ALA A 160 -13.87 -9.59 -5.84
N VAL A 161 -14.64 -9.32 -4.79
CA VAL A 161 -15.14 -10.34 -3.87
C VAL A 161 -16.63 -10.09 -3.54
N THR A 162 -17.32 -11.14 -3.09
CA THR A 162 -18.72 -10.98 -2.63
C THR A 162 -18.77 -10.35 -1.25
N PRO A 163 -19.91 -9.74 -0.85
CA PRO A 163 -20.13 -9.28 0.52
C PRO A 163 -19.82 -10.32 1.60
N ASP A 164 -20.25 -11.58 1.41
CA ASP A 164 -19.99 -12.66 2.36
C ASP A 164 -18.48 -12.98 2.46
N SER A 165 -17.75 -12.87 1.36
CA SER A 165 -16.31 -13.13 1.31
C SER A 165 -15.46 -12.12 2.11
N PHE A 166 -15.98 -10.92 2.42
CA PHE A 166 -15.30 -9.99 3.31
C PHE A 166 -15.23 -10.53 4.73
N ALA A 167 -16.35 -11.05 5.26
CA ALA A 167 -16.38 -11.65 6.59
C ALA A 167 -15.48 -12.88 6.67
N ASP A 168 -15.44 -13.71 5.63
CA ASP A 168 -14.56 -14.86 5.53
C ASP A 168 -13.07 -14.44 5.50
N SER A 169 -12.72 -13.46 4.68
CA SER A 169 -11.36 -12.91 4.61
C SER A 169 -10.95 -12.28 5.96
N ARG A 170 -11.87 -11.57 6.63
CA ARG A 170 -11.59 -10.97 7.95
C ARG A 170 -11.31 -12.05 9.00
N ARG A 171 -12.04 -13.17 8.98
CA ARG A 171 -11.77 -14.32 9.86
C ARG A 171 -10.42 -14.97 9.59
N LEU A 172 -10.00 -15.08 8.33
CA LEU A 172 -8.70 -15.63 7.95
C LEU A 172 -7.54 -14.73 8.38
N ALA A 173 -7.74 -13.41 8.42
CA ALA A 173 -6.75 -12.47 8.94
C ALA A 173 -6.49 -12.67 10.46
N GLY A 174 -7.48 -13.16 11.20
CA GLY A 174 -7.39 -13.28 12.65
C GLY A 174 -7.07 -11.94 13.33
N ASP A 175 -5.97 -11.90 14.06
CA ASP A 175 -5.46 -10.67 14.70
C ASP A 175 -4.55 -9.84 13.78
N GLY A 176 -4.25 -10.31 12.59
CA GLY A 176 -3.41 -9.63 11.61
C GLY A 176 -4.10 -8.46 10.92
N PRO A 177 -3.32 -7.67 10.16
CA PRO A 177 -3.85 -6.56 9.38
C PRO A 177 -4.77 -7.04 8.25
N PHE A 178 -5.73 -6.18 7.92
CA PHE A 178 -6.72 -6.39 6.87
C PHE A 178 -6.74 -5.19 5.93
N HIS A 179 -6.32 -5.38 4.67
CA HIS A 179 -6.20 -4.31 3.70
C HIS A 179 -7.16 -4.48 2.54
N MET A 180 -7.55 -3.37 1.90
CA MET A 180 -8.39 -3.36 0.71
C MET A 180 -8.23 -2.03 -0.04
N HIS A 181 -8.19 -2.07 -1.39
CA HIS A 181 -8.35 -0.86 -2.21
C HIS A 181 -9.77 -0.33 -2.07
N LEU A 182 -9.92 0.97 -1.84
CA LEU A 182 -11.22 1.60 -1.60
C LEU A 182 -11.29 3.00 -2.19
N ALA A 183 -12.29 3.22 -3.02
CA ALA A 183 -12.62 4.54 -3.60
C ALA A 183 -11.41 5.20 -4.29
N GLU A 184 -10.67 4.42 -5.09
CA GLU A 184 -9.48 4.86 -5.83
C GLU A 184 -9.86 5.70 -7.05
N GLN A 185 -10.76 5.18 -7.89
CA GLN A 185 -11.09 5.72 -9.20
C GLN A 185 -12.58 6.05 -9.32
N ILE A 186 -12.92 7.12 -10.07
CA ILE A 186 -14.32 7.48 -10.35
C ILE A 186 -15.10 6.29 -10.94
N PRO A 187 -14.59 5.54 -11.94
CA PRO A 187 -15.31 4.38 -12.46
C PRO A 187 -15.58 3.29 -11.41
N GLU A 188 -14.70 3.12 -10.41
CA GLU A 188 -14.97 2.21 -9.30
C GLU A 188 -16.16 2.71 -8.47
N VAL A 189 -16.17 4.01 -8.13
CA VAL A 189 -17.26 4.61 -7.36
C VAL A 189 -18.59 4.44 -8.07
N ASP A 190 -18.63 4.69 -9.39
CA ASP A 190 -19.82 4.55 -10.22
C ASP A 190 -20.29 3.09 -10.30
N GLU A 191 -19.37 2.13 -10.45
CA GLU A 191 -19.68 0.70 -10.51
C GLU A 191 -20.26 0.21 -9.17
N VAL A 192 -19.61 0.54 -8.06
CA VAL A 192 -20.08 0.17 -6.71
C VAL A 192 -21.45 0.79 -6.41
N LEU A 193 -21.63 2.08 -6.71
CA LEU A 193 -22.90 2.75 -6.52
C LEU A 193 -24.03 2.08 -7.35
N HIS A 194 -23.71 1.71 -8.60
CA HIS A 194 -24.69 1.08 -9.49
C HIS A 194 -25.15 -0.30 -9.01
N TYR A 195 -24.20 -1.15 -8.60
CA TYR A 195 -24.50 -2.54 -8.27
C TYR A 195 -24.78 -2.80 -6.79
N LEU A 196 -24.15 -2.03 -5.89
CA LEU A 196 -24.31 -2.21 -4.45
C LEU A 196 -25.23 -1.16 -3.80
N GLY A 197 -25.64 -0.12 -4.56
CA GLY A 197 -26.63 0.87 -4.13
C GLY A 197 -26.12 1.96 -3.19
N ALA A 198 -24.82 2.00 -2.90
CA ALA A 198 -24.16 3.02 -2.09
C ALA A 198 -22.75 3.30 -2.64
N ARG A 199 -22.18 4.44 -2.30
CA ARG A 199 -20.78 4.73 -2.62
C ARG A 199 -19.84 3.79 -1.83
N PRO A 200 -18.59 3.54 -2.32
CA PRO A 200 -17.72 2.54 -1.70
C PRO A 200 -17.54 2.70 -0.18
N VAL A 201 -17.27 3.92 0.27
CA VAL A 201 -17.04 4.19 1.70
C VAL A 201 -18.34 4.10 2.50
N GLU A 202 -19.45 4.58 1.98
CA GLU A 202 -20.77 4.43 2.61
C GLU A 202 -21.10 2.94 2.77
N TRP A 203 -20.91 2.15 1.70
CA TRP A 203 -21.17 0.72 1.75
C TRP A 203 -20.32 0.01 2.80
N VAL A 204 -19.02 0.33 2.87
CA VAL A 204 -18.10 -0.25 3.87
C VAL A 204 -18.55 0.08 5.29
N LEU A 205 -18.90 1.35 5.56
CA LEU A 205 -19.34 1.79 6.88
C LEU A 205 -20.64 1.11 7.34
N ASP A 206 -21.53 0.80 6.40
CA ASP A 206 -22.83 0.21 6.70
C ASP A 206 -22.82 -1.32 6.76
N ASN A 207 -21.86 -1.98 6.09
CA ASN A 207 -21.91 -3.43 5.85
C ASN A 207 -20.70 -4.21 6.38
N MET A 208 -19.61 -3.54 6.79
CA MET A 208 -18.41 -4.22 7.27
C MET A 208 -18.14 -3.92 8.74
N ASP A 209 -17.66 -4.92 9.46
CA ASP A 209 -17.08 -4.74 10.79
C ASP A 209 -15.62 -4.27 10.65
N ILE A 210 -15.40 -2.97 10.76
CA ILE A 210 -14.11 -2.30 10.56
C ILE A 210 -13.54 -1.78 11.87
N ASP A 211 -12.23 -1.92 12.03
CA ASP A 211 -11.49 -1.51 13.22
C ASP A 211 -10.11 -0.92 12.87
N ASP A 212 -9.28 -0.68 13.86
CA ASP A 212 -7.93 -0.10 13.71
C ASP A 212 -6.88 -1.07 13.10
N LYS A 213 -7.27 -2.30 12.73
CA LYS A 213 -6.49 -3.24 11.95
C LYS A 213 -6.80 -3.15 10.45
N CYS A 214 -7.85 -2.42 10.09
CA CYS A 214 -8.23 -2.20 8.70
C CYS A 214 -7.44 -1.03 8.11
N CYS A 215 -6.81 -1.28 6.95
CA CYS A 215 -6.14 -0.27 6.16
C CYS A 215 -6.79 -0.20 4.77
N PHE A 216 -7.42 0.92 4.46
CA PHE A 216 -8.02 1.15 3.15
C PHE A 216 -7.09 1.99 2.28
N ILE A 217 -6.80 1.45 1.08
CA ILE A 217 -5.78 2.02 0.20
C ILE A 217 -6.42 3.05 -0.72
N HIS A 218 -5.73 4.16 -0.93
CA HIS A 218 -6.05 5.35 -1.70
C HIS A 218 -7.10 6.26 -1.06
N CYS A 219 -8.36 5.85 -1.00
CA CYS A 219 -9.46 6.68 -0.49
C CYS A 219 -9.53 8.08 -1.15
N THR A 220 -9.14 8.19 -2.43
CA THR A 220 -9.03 9.46 -3.16
C THR A 220 -10.37 10.04 -3.54
N GLN A 221 -11.37 9.17 -3.83
CA GLN A 221 -12.68 9.57 -4.36
C GLN A 221 -13.78 9.64 -3.29
N MET A 222 -13.43 10.14 -2.10
CA MET A 222 -14.37 10.34 -0.99
C MET A 222 -15.09 11.70 -1.05
N GLN A 223 -16.33 11.74 -0.64
CA GLN A 223 -17.03 12.98 -0.29
C GLN A 223 -16.68 13.39 1.15
N GLN A 224 -16.93 14.66 1.51
CA GLN A 224 -16.56 15.19 2.84
C GLN A 224 -17.17 14.41 4.00
N HIS A 225 -18.41 13.95 3.89
CA HIS A 225 -19.05 13.14 4.93
C HIS A 225 -18.43 11.76 5.05
N GLU A 226 -18.04 11.13 3.91
CA GLU A 226 -17.33 9.86 3.87
C GLU A 226 -15.95 9.99 4.54
N THR A 227 -15.18 11.03 4.18
CA THR A 227 -13.89 11.35 4.80
C THR A 227 -14.01 11.47 6.32
N THR A 228 -15.00 12.23 6.79
CA THR A 228 -15.20 12.46 8.23
C THR A 228 -15.62 11.19 8.97
N SER A 229 -16.53 10.41 8.39
CA SER A 229 -17.06 9.19 9.02
C SER A 229 -16.01 8.08 9.06
N LEU A 230 -15.31 7.87 7.94
CA LEU A 230 -14.26 6.86 7.85
C LEU A 230 -13.07 7.20 8.75
N ALA A 231 -12.64 8.46 8.82
CA ALA A 231 -11.59 8.90 9.74
C ALA A 231 -11.91 8.61 11.21
N LYS A 232 -13.19 8.73 11.61
CA LYS A 232 -13.66 8.48 12.98
C LYS A 232 -13.83 7.00 13.33
N SER A 233 -13.88 6.11 12.35
CA SER A 233 -14.02 4.66 12.60
C SER A 233 -12.75 4.02 13.15
N GLY A 234 -11.62 4.72 13.11
CA GLY A 234 -10.34 4.24 13.62
C GLY A 234 -9.48 3.51 12.58
N VAL A 235 -9.98 3.30 11.38
CA VAL A 235 -9.23 2.68 10.27
C VAL A 235 -8.06 3.56 9.81
N ILE A 236 -7.16 2.97 9.05
CA ILE A 236 -5.99 3.64 8.50
C ILE A 236 -6.24 3.91 7.01
N ALA A 237 -5.98 5.13 6.54
CA ALA A 237 -5.86 5.40 5.12
C ALA A 237 -4.42 5.13 4.65
N GLY A 238 -4.25 4.14 3.79
CA GLY A 238 -2.98 3.81 3.14
C GLY A 238 -2.83 4.60 1.85
N LEU A 239 -2.03 5.65 1.87
CA LEU A 239 -1.89 6.59 0.78
C LEU A 239 -0.67 6.24 -0.07
N CYS A 240 -0.79 6.42 -1.38
CA CYS A 240 0.28 6.16 -2.35
C CYS A 240 0.43 7.36 -3.30
N PRO A 241 0.80 8.54 -2.78
CA PRO A 241 0.74 9.82 -3.51
C PRO A 241 1.45 9.83 -4.86
N ILE A 242 2.57 9.12 -5.01
CA ILE A 242 3.28 9.02 -6.30
C ILE A 242 2.46 8.22 -7.31
N THR A 243 1.91 7.06 -6.91
CA THR A 243 1.08 6.24 -7.81
C THR A 243 -0.24 6.95 -8.13
N GLU A 244 -0.89 7.54 -7.14
CA GLU A 244 -2.14 8.30 -7.29
C GLU A 244 -1.96 9.47 -8.28
N ALA A 245 -0.81 10.16 -8.22
CA ALA A 245 -0.46 11.19 -9.18
C ALA A 245 -0.14 10.62 -10.58
N SER A 246 0.55 9.48 -10.66
CA SER A 246 0.92 8.82 -11.91
C SER A 246 -0.30 8.28 -12.66
N LEU A 247 -1.29 7.75 -11.94
CA LEU A 247 -2.53 7.20 -12.51
C LEU A 247 -3.63 8.25 -12.68
N GLY A 248 -3.48 9.43 -12.05
CA GLY A 248 -4.49 10.47 -12.09
C GLY A 248 -5.72 10.15 -11.26
N ASP A 249 -5.55 9.46 -10.12
CA ASP A 249 -6.64 9.00 -9.25
C ASP A 249 -7.36 10.15 -8.56
N GLY A 250 -6.67 11.26 -8.34
CA GLY A 250 -7.20 12.41 -7.65
C GLY A 250 -6.41 12.75 -6.39
N ILE A 251 -6.97 13.61 -5.56
CA ILE A 251 -6.31 14.11 -4.35
C ILE A 251 -7.08 13.63 -3.13
N PHE A 252 -6.43 12.81 -2.30
CA PHE A 252 -6.95 12.44 -0.98
C PHE A 252 -7.19 13.69 -0.11
N ASP A 253 -8.29 13.77 0.61
CA ASP A 253 -8.60 14.91 1.48
C ASP A 253 -7.90 14.84 2.84
N GLY A 254 -6.56 14.98 2.81
CA GLY A 254 -5.70 14.84 4.00
C GLY A 254 -5.97 15.87 5.08
N VAL A 255 -6.39 17.08 4.70
CA VAL A 255 -6.68 18.16 5.66
C VAL A 255 -7.92 17.85 6.50
N ASN A 256 -9.03 17.44 5.87
CA ASN A 256 -10.24 17.08 6.61
C ASN A 256 -10.10 15.74 7.35
N TRP A 257 -9.35 14.78 6.77
CA TRP A 257 -9.01 13.52 7.41
C TRP A 257 -8.26 13.74 8.72
N SER A 258 -7.19 14.55 8.68
CA SER A 258 -6.39 14.93 9.86
C SER A 258 -7.22 15.67 10.92
N LYS A 259 -8.04 16.65 10.51
CA LYS A 259 -8.95 17.36 11.42
C LYS A 259 -9.97 16.44 12.09
N SER A 260 -10.33 15.34 11.44
CA SER A 260 -11.27 14.35 11.97
C SER A 260 -10.58 13.29 12.85
N GLY A 261 -9.26 13.37 13.04
CA GLY A 261 -8.48 12.45 13.85
C GLY A 261 -8.09 11.15 13.14
N GLY A 262 -8.20 11.11 11.81
CA GLY A 262 -7.88 9.94 11.01
C GLY A 262 -6.38 9.63 10.98
N GLN A 263 -6.06 8.34 10.87
CA GLN A 263 -4.69 7.81 10.79
C GLN A 263 -4.30 7.60 9.34
N ILE A 264 -3.05 7.89 9.00
CA ILE A 264 -2.50 7.69 7.64
C ILE A 264 -1.26 6.81 7.66
N ALA A 265 -1.08 6.03 6.61
CA ALA A 265 0.15 5.34 6.29
C ALA A 265 0.55 5.69 4.84
N ILE A 266 1.81 5.47 4.48
CA ILE A 266 2.31 5.68 3.12
C ILE A 266 2.84 4.38 2.55
N GLY A 267 2.52 4.11 1.28
CA GLY A 267 3.01 3.00 0.47
C GLY A 267 3.49 3.45 -0.91
N SER A 268 4.35 2.65 -1.54
CA SER A 268 4.88 2.90 -2.88
C SER A 268 4.05 2.25 -4.00
N ASP A 269 3.10 1.41 -3.63
CA ASP A 269 2.08 0.77 -4.45
C ASP A 269 2.61 0.13 -5.74
N SER A 270 2.48 0.80 -6.89
CA SER A 270 3.00 0.31 -8.19
C SER A 270 4.53 0.28 -8.26
N ASN A 271 5.20 0.86 -7.29
CA ASN A 271 6.66 0.98 -7.24
C ASN A 271 7.28 1.65 -8.49
N ILE A 272 6.49 2.45 -9.22
CA ILE A 272 7.00 3.20 -10.38
C ILE A 272 8.17 4.09 -9.96
N ARG A 273 8.10 4.63 -8.76
CA ARG A 273 9.18 5.28 -8.04
C ARG A 273 9.07 4.94 -6.55
N ILE A 274 10.17 4.56 -5.93
CA ILE A 274 10.24 4.24 -4.51
C ILE A 274 11.01 5.38 -3.83
N SER A 275 10.31 6.24 -3.10
CA SER A 275 10.90 7.44 -2.49
C SER A 275 10.04 7.93 -1.32
N LEU A 276 10.53 7.75 -0.10
CA LEU A 276 9.81 8.20 1.10
C LEU A 276 9.65 9.73 1.13
N SER A 277 10.71 10.47 0.79
CA SER A 277 10.69 11.93 0.78
C SER A 277 9.70 12.48 -0.25
N GLU A 278 9.59 11.85 -1.43
CA GLU A 278 8.68 12.28 -2.47
C GLU A 278 7.22 11.91 -2.18
N GLU A 279 6.95 10.76 -1.55
CA GLU A 279 5.60 10.43 -1.07
C GLU A 279 5.09 11.50 -0.08
N ILE A 280 5.92 11.87 0.90
CA ILE A 280 5.60 12.92 1.89
C ILE A 280 5.37 14.26 1.17
N ARG A 281 6.25 14.62 0.25
CA ARG A 281 6.19 15.88 -0.52
C ARG A 281 4.94 15.94 -1.39
N SER A 282 4.65 14.85 -2.11
CA SER A 282 3.47 14.75 -2.99
C SER A 282 2.17 14.85 -2.21
N LEU A 283 2.09 14.20 -1.04
CA LEU A 283 0.93 14.32 -0.15
C LEU A 283 0.71 15.78 0.27
N GLU A 284 1.72 16.46 0.75
CA GLU A 284 1.59 17.86 1.19
C GLU A 284 1.32 18.81 0.01
N TYR A 285 2.01 18.64 -1.12
CA TYR A 285 1.86 19.54 -2.26
C TYR A 285 0.50 19.40 -2.94
N SER A 286 -0.07 18.22 -2.98
CA SER A 286 -1.43 18.01 -3.48
C SER A 286 -2.46 18.82 -2.66
N GLN A 287 -2.33 18.84 -1.34
CA GLN A 287 -3.19 19.66 -0.47
C GLN A 287 -2.99 21.16 -0.72
N ARG A 288 -1.71 21.60 -0.81
CA ARG A 288 -1.41 23.04 -1.08
C ARG A 288 -2.02 23.52 -2.38
N LEU A 289 -1.92 22.72 -3.44
CA LEU A 289 -2.46 23.06 -4.76
C LEU A 289 -3.99 23.06 -4.79
N ARG A 290 -4.61 22.09 -4.13
CA ARG A 290 -6.08 21.99 -4.03
C ARG A 290 -6.66 23.15 -3.22
N ASP A 291 -6.07 23.46 -2.07
CA ASP A 291 -6.67 24.37 -1.07
C ASP A 291 -6.09 25.80 -1.15
N HIS A 292 -5.18 26.08 -2.10
CA HIS A 292 -4.49 27.36 -2.23
C HIS A 292 -3.85 27.84 -0.91
N SER A 293 -3.29 26.90 -0.14
CA SER A 293 -2.70 27.12 1.19
C SER A 293 -1.23 26.75 1.22
N ARG A 294 -0.52 27.13 2.30
CA ARG A 294 0.84 26.68 2.60
C ARG A 294 0.84 25.88 3.88
N ALA A 295 1.78 24.90 3.99
CA ALA A 295 1.90 24.04 5.16
C ALA A 295 0.54 23.46 5.58
N ALA A 296 -0.15 22.81 4.60
CA ALA A 296 -1.54 22.41 4.70
C ALA A 296 -1.76 21.37 5.81
N LEU A 297 -0.81 20.47 6.00
CA LEU A 297 -0.84 19.41 7.02
C LEU A 297 -0.05 19.76 8.29
N ALA A 298 0.59 20.95 8.36
CA ALA A 298 1.21 21.40 9.59
C ALA A 298 0.16 21.76 10.65
N THR A 299 0.59 21.78 11.92
CA THR A 299 -0.23 22.25 13.03
C THR A 299 0.43 23.48 13.69
N THR A 300 -0.23 24.05 14.69
CA THR A 300 0.38 25.16 15.47
C THR A 300 1.61 24.72 16.27
N SER A 301 1.78 23.41 16.51
CA SER A 301 2.87 22.85 17.33
C SER A 301 3.85 21.97 16.58
N LYS A 302 3.55 21.57 15.34
CA LYS A 302 4.38 20.69 14.52
C LYS A 302 4.50 21.25 13.11
N SER A 303 5.71 21.27 12.57
CA SER A 303 5.95 21.61 11.17
C SER A 303 5.36 20.55 10.24
N THR A 304 5.31 20.83 8.94
CA THR A 304 4.81 19.89 7.91
C THR A 304 5.56 18.57 7.95
N GLY A 305 6.91 18.61 7.90
CA GLY A 305 7.73 17.40 7.90
C GLY A 305 7.56 16.60 9.19
N ARG A 306 7.53 17.27 10.35
CA ARG A 306 7.30 16.64 11.65
C ARG A 306 5.93 15.96 11.71
N TYR A 307 4.88 16.67 11.35
CA TYR A 307 3.52 16.14 11.42
C TYR A 307 3.33 14.91 10.55
N ILE A 308 3.70 15.02 9.26
CA ILE A 308 3.51 13.91 8.32
C ILE A 308 4.38 12.71 8.72
N PHE A 309 5.67 12.93 9.04
CA PHE A 309 6.57 11.85 9.39
C PHE A 309 6.08 11.06 10.61
N GLU A 310 5.65 11.73 11.68
CA GLU A 310 5.08 11.06 12.86
C GLU A 310 3.77 10.33 12.53
N ALA A 311 2.90 10.93 11.72
CA ALA A 311 1.64 10.32 11.33
C ALA A 311 1.84 9.03 10.53
N ILE A 312 2.74 9.05 9.52
CA ILE A 312 3.00 7.89 8.67
C ILE A 312 3.79 6.79 9.38
N THR A 313 4.65 7.12 10.34
CA THR A 313 5.36 6.10 11.13
C THR A 313 4.40 5.39 12.08
N ALA A 314 3.54 6.13 12.77
CA ALA A 314 2.55 5.55 13.66
C ALA A 314 1.47 4.74 12.90
N GLY A 315 0.90 5.32 11.83
CA GLY A 315 -0.11 4.64 11.03
C GLY A 315 0.48 3.49 10.22
N GLY A 316 1.70 3.63 9.68
CA GLY A 316 2.41 2.55 8.98
C GLY A 316 2.68 1.34 9.87
N ALA A 317 3.08 1.56 11.13
CA ALA A 317 3.25 0.48 12.10
C ALA A 317 1.96 -0.32 12.33
N LYS A 318 0.83 0.38 12.48
CA LYS A 318 -0.49 -0.25 12.64
C LYS A 318 -0.92 -0.97 11.36
N ALA A 319 -0.80 -0.33 10.21
CA ALA A 319 -1.13 -0.93 8.92
C ALA A 319 -0.32 -2.20 8.66
N ALA A 320 0.94 -2.24 9.09
CA ALA A 320 1.79 -3.43 9.02
C ALA A 320 1.48 -4.46 10.13
N GLY A 321 0.64 -4.16 11.11
CA GLY A 321 0.42 -5.00 12.29
C GLY A 321 1.68 -5.20 13.15
N ARG A 322 2.65 -4.27 13.07
CA ARG A 322 4.01 -4.42 13.57
C ARG A 322 4.24 -3.53 14.80
N LYS A 323 4.88 -4.09 15.83
CA LYS A 323 5.22 -3.33 17.05
C LYS A 323 6.42 -2.40 16.81
N THR A 324 6.20 -1.32 16.09
CA THR A 324 7.18 -0.31 15.71
C THR A 324 6.55 1.09 15.62
N GLY A 325 7.18 2.04 14.92
CA GLY A 325 6.67 3.40 14.68
C GLY A 325 7.09 4.43 15.71
N GLN A 326 7.83 4.02 16.73
CA GLN A 326 8.44 4.92 17.73
C GLN A 326 9.70 4.27 18.34
N ILE A 327 10.62 5.09 18.79
CA ILE A 327 11.81 4.61 19.52
C ILE A 327 11.42 4.45 21.00
N ALA A 328 11.08 3.23 21.40
CA ALA A 328 10.67 2.90 22.76
C ALA A 328 11.03 1.45 23.12
N SER A 329 11.16 1.18 24.43
CA SER A 329 11.37 -0.18 24.93
C SER A 329 10.21 -1.09 24.55
N GLY A 330 10.50 -2.31 24.07
CA GLY A 330 9.49 -3.29 23.64
C GLY A 330 9.02 -3.12 22.20
N GLN A 331 9.54 -2.14 21.46
CA GLN A 331 9.31 -1.98 20.02
C GLN A 331 10.45 -2.63 19.22
N TRP A 332 10.16 -3.08 18.01
CA TRP A 332 11.20 -3.46 17.06
C TRP A 332 12.07 -2.25 16.72
N ALA A 333 13.36 -2.47 16.58
CA ALA A 333 14.32 -1.44 16.17
C ALA A 333 14.27 -1.26 14.65
N ASP A 334 13.14 -0.73 14.15
CA ASP A 334 12.99 -0.22 12.79
C ASP A 334 13.42 1.24 12.82
N LEU A 335 14.61 1.52 12.34
CA LEU A 335 15.23 2.83 12.45
C LEU A 335 15.72 3.30 11.08
N MET A 336 15.66 4.61 10.88
CA MET A 336 16.28 5.30 9.76
C MET A 336 17.19 6.40 10.30
N ALA A 337 18.41 6.49 9.80
CA ALA A 337 19.33 7.59 10.07
C ALA A 337 19.47 8.49 8.84
N LEU A 338 19.64 9.78 9.08
CA LEU A 338 19.93 10.76 8.05
C LEU A 338 21.40 11.20 8.15
N ASP A 339 22.04 11.50 7.01
CA ASP A 339 23.40 12.02 6.94
C ASP A 339 23.46 13.43 7.53
N GLY A 340 23.89 13.53 8.77
CA GLY A 340 23.97 14.80 9.50
C GLY A 340 24.94 15.83 8.90
N ASP A 341 25.86 15.40 8.04
CA ASP A 341 26.85 16.26 7.37
C ASP A 341 26.35 16.79 6.02
N ALA A 342 25.18 16.35 5.57
CA ALA A 342 24.60 16.82 4.32
C ALA A 342 24.32 18.34 4.35
N ILE A 343 24.58 18.99 3.20
CA ILE A 343 24.44 20.45 3.08
C ILE A 343 22.99 20.92 3.33
N GLU A 344 22.01 20.06 3.02
CA GLU A 344 20.58 20.31 3.22
C GLU A 344 20.23 20.50 4.69
N PHE A 345 21.07 19.98 5.59
CA PHE A 345 20.89 20.11 7.04
C PHE A 345 21.76 21.20 7.67
N ALA A 346 22.58 21.90 6.90
CA ALA A 346 23.42 22.96 7.41
C ALA A 346 22.58 24.06 8.11
N GLY A 347 22.82 24.26 9.42
CA GLY A 347 22.06 25.19 10.24
C GLY A 347 20.61 24.79 10.56
N ARG A 348 20.22 23.53 10.28
CA ARG A 348 18.90 22.99 10.63
C ARG A 348 18.97 22.25 11.96
N ASN A 349 17.89 22.30 12.73
CA ASN A 349 17.74 21.56 13.98
C ASN A 349 16.26 21.28 14.27
N GLY A 350 15.98 20.28 15.12
CA GLY A 350 14.60 19.92 15.47
C GLY A 350 13.74 19.62 14.24
N ASP A 351 12.55 20.20 14.17
CA ASP A 351 11.59 19.97 13.10
C ASP A 351 12.10 20.36 11.71
N THR A 352 13.01 21.37 11.64
CA THR A 352 13.54 21.82 10.34
C THR A 352 14.41 20.77 9.63
N VAL A 353 14.92 19.75 10.33
CA VAL A 353 15.61 18.61 9.74
C VAL A 353 14.61 17.77 8.94
N LEU A 354 13.44 17.45 9.54
CA LEU A 354 12.39 16.69 8.86
C LEU A 354 11.75 17.49 7.72
N ASP A 355 11.59 18.82 7.88
CA ASP A 355 11.14 19.69 6.79
C ASP A 355 12.14 19.69 5.63
N SER A 356 13.44 19.75 5.92
CA SER A 356 14.48 19.69 4.89
C SER A 356 14.47 18.35 4.17
N PHE A 357 14.41 17.23 4.88
CA PHE A 357 14.29 15.89 4.27
C PHE A 357 13.08 15.80 3.35
N ALA A 358 11.90 16.17 3.85
CA ALA A 358 10.65 16.01 3.12
C ALA A 358 10.50 16.98 1.93
N ILE A 359 10.90 18.24 2.08
CA ILE A 359 10.55 19.32 1.14
C ILE A 359 11.73 19.75 0.25
N ALA A 360 12.95 19.77 0.78
CA ALA A 360 14.12 20.32 0.10
C ALA A 360 15.12 19.23 -0.34
N GLY A 361 15.15 18.09 0.35
CA GLY A 361 16.06 16.99 0.10
C GLY A 361 15.43 15.84 -0.72
N ASP A 362 16.08 14.71 -0.65
CA ASP A 362 15.63 13.45 -1.22
C ASP A 362 16.15 12.26 -0.39
N ASP A 363 15.91 11.02 -0.88
CA ASP A 363 16.26 9.81 -0.15
C ASP A 363 17.78 9.55 -0.08
N GLN A 364 18.61 10.28 -0.84
CA GLN A 364 20.08 10.23 -0.71
C GLN A 364 20.56 10.75 0.66
N LEU A 365 19.70 11.45 1.37
CA LEU A 365 19.95 11.88 2.75
C LEU A 365 19.81 10.75 3.78
N VAL A 366 19.27 9.59 3.39
CA VAL A 366 19.22 8.40 4.25
C VAL A 366 20.60 7.75 4.26
N SER A 367 21.23 7.70 5.42
CA SER A 367 22.54 7.08 5.57
C SER A 367 22.47 5.60 5.97
N ASP A 368 21.52 5.24 6.83
CA ASP A 368 21.38 3.89 7.37
C ASP A 368 19.92 3.55 7.64
N VAL A 369 19.61 2.25 7.50
CA VAL A 369 18.30 1.69 7.86
C VAL A 369 18.51 0.39 8.64
N TRP A 370 17.74 0.24 9.70
CA TRP A 370 17.66 -1.01 10.46
C TRP A 370 16.23 -1.55 10.43
N SER A 371 16.08 -2.81 10.12
CA SER A 371 14.81 -3.54 10.21
C SER A 371 14.90 -4.54 11.36
N ALA A 372 14.12 -4.33 12.42
CA ALA A 372 14.20 -5.10 13.66
C ALA A 372 15.65 -5.26 14.19
N GLY A 373 16.45 -4.20 14.03
CA GLY A 373 17.87 -4.17 14.42
C GLY A 373 18.84 -4.80 13.42
N ARG A 374 18.39 -5.34 12.31
CA ARG A 374 19.25 -5.78 11.19
C ARG A 374 19.62 -4.55 10.35
N HIS A 375 20.92 -4.27 10.24
CA HIS A 375 21.47 -3.18 9.44
C HIS A 375 21.55 -3.55 7.98
#